data_f7a6f01749f840e23e58305b59067d00
#
_entry.id   f7a6f01749f840e23e58305b59067d00
#
_cell.length_a   1.000
_cell.length_b   1.000
_cell.length_c   1.000
_cell.angle_alpha   90.00
_cell.angle_beta   90.00
_cell.angle_gamma   90.00
#
_symmetry.space_group_name_H-M   'P 1'
#
loop_
_entity.id
_entity.type
_entity.pdbx_description
1 polymer ?
#
loop_
_entity_poly.entity_id
_entity_poly.type
_entity_poly.pdbx_seq_one_letter_code
_entity_poly.pdbx_strand_id
1 'polypeptide(L)'
;MSADCLNAHLRKTLARGRVAVSRPAGCERIALYLFDPTVLEGPLSHEEAQAVVAEPAYWSFCWASGQVLASWILDNPGWVEGKRVLDFGSGSGIVAVAAAKAGAREAIACDIDPAALDAASANAALNGVSISLCRDWA
;
A
#
# COMPACT_ATOMS: atom_id res chain seq x y z
N MET A 1 8.11 -10.35 -0.93
CA MET A 1 8.18 -9.16 -1.79
C MET A 1 9.08 -8.13 -1.15
N SER A 2 9.93 -7.49 -1.89
CA SER A 2 10.96 -6.57 -1.38
C SER A 2 10.78 -5.16 -1.95
N ALA A 3 11.47 -4.19 -1.33
CA ALA A 3 11.55 -2.82 -1.86
C ALA A 3 12.05 -2.78 -3.31
N ASP A 4 12.96 -3.67 -3.68
CA ASP A 4 13.50 -3.71 -5.05
C ASP A 4 12.43 -3.98 -6.10
N CYS A 5 11.48 -4.87 -5.81
CA CYS A 5 10.35 -5.15 -6.70
C CYS A 5 9.47 -3.90 -6.86
N LEU A 6 9.19 -3.20 -5.77
CA LEU A 6 8.39 -1.97 -5.80
C LEU A 6 9.12 -0.85 -6.53
N ASN A 7 10.42 -0.72 -6.33
CA ASN A 7 11.25 0.24 -7.06
C ASN A 7 11.22 -0.02 -8.57
N ALA A 8 11.23 -1.30 -8.98
CA ALA A 8 11.13 -1.67 -10.38
C ALA A 8 9.79 -1.23 -10.98
N HIS A 9 8.69 -1.35 -10.23
CA HIS A 9 7.39 -0.84 -10.69
C HIS A 9 7.41 0.68 -10.89
N LEU A 10 7.96 1.43 -9.95
CA LEU A 10 8.06 2.90 -10.06
C LEU A 10 8.92 3.33 -11.25
N ARG A 11 10.00 2.61 -11.52
CA ARG A 11 10.96 2.96 -12.58
C ARG A 11 10.43 2.75 -13.99
N LYS A 12 9.27 2.13 -14.14
CA LYS A 12 8.58 2.06 -15.43
C LYS A 12 8.14 3.43 -15.92
N THR A 13 7.85 4.36 -15.02
CA THR A 13 7.37 5.71 -15.35
C THR A 13 8.33 6.81 -14.91
N LEU A 14 9.12 6.58 -13.88
CA LEU A 14 10.06 7.55 -13.34
C LEU A 14 11.37 6.83 -13.01
N ALA A 15 12.41 7.07 -13.84
CA ALA A 15 13.69 6.32 -13.77
C ALA A 15 14.37 6.39 -12.38
N ARG A 16 14.21 7.51 -11.66
CA ARG A 16 14.76 7.69 -10.32
C ARG A 16 13.81 7.32 -9.20
N GLY A 17 12.65 6.76 -9.54
CA GLY A 17 11.63 6.38 -8.56
C GLY A 17 12.12 5.30 -7.61
N ARG A 18 11.83 5.50 -6.33
CA ARG A 18 12.05 4.49 -5.28
C ARG A 18 11.06 4.68 -4.15
N VAL A 19 10.88 3.62 -3.38
CA VAL A 19 10.12 3.66 -2.13
C VAL A 19 11.06 3.82 -0.95
N ALA A 20 10.50 4.34 0.14
CA ALA A 20 11.14 4.37 1.45
C ALA A 20 10.12 3.94 2.50
N VAL A 21 10.59 3.40 3.61
CA VAL A 21 9.71 3.04 4.73
C VAL A 21 9.23 4.33 5.38
N SER A 22 7.91 4.43 5.54
CA SER A 22 7.25 5.58 6.17
C SER A 22 6.15 5.09 7.11
N ARG A 23 5.92 5.85 8.17
CA ARG A 23 4.80 5.62 9.09
C ARG A 23 3.85 6.79 8.94
N PRO A 24 2.66 6.58 8.35
CA PRO A 24 1.73 7.68 8.06
C PRO A 24 1.33 8.43 9.32
N ALA A 25 1.26 9.76 9.24
CA ALA A 25 0.77 10.58 10.33
C ALA A 25 -0.66 10.17 10.72
N GLY A 26 -0.92 9.98 12.02
CA GLY A 26 -2.19 9.47 12.50
C GLY A 26 -2.36 7.95 12.43
N CYS A 27 -1.41 7.22 11.84
CA CYS A 27 -1.40 5.77 11.83
C CYS A 27 0.04 5.23 11.90
N GLU A 28 0.81 5.72 12.86
CA GLU A 28 2.23 5.41 13.02
C GLU A 28 2.49 3.96 13.47
N ARG A 29 1.44 3.25 13.84
CA ARG A 29 1.51 1.82 14.20
C ARG A 29 1.73 0.92 12.99
N ILE A 30 1.58 1.46 11.77
CA ILE A 30 1.80 0.72 10.52
C ILE A 30 2.93 1.37 9.74
N ALA A 31 3.89 0.56 9.30
CA ALA A 31 4.96 0.97 8.39
C ALA A 31 4.56 0.60 6.97
N LEU A 32 4.85 1.46 6.00
CA LEU A 32 4.57 1.22 4.59
C LEU A 32 5.79 1.59 3.74
N TYR A 33 5.96 0.86 2.64
CA TYR A 33 6.80 1.31 1.55
C TYR A 33 6.02 2.33 0.72
N LEU A 34 6.40 3.59 0.79
CA LEU A 34 5.77 4.68 0.04
C LEU A 34 6.78 5.37 -0.84
N PHE A 35 6.30 6.08 -1.85
CA PHE A 35 7.13 6.88 -2.73
C PHE A 35 8.02 7.82 -1.91
N ASP A 36 9.32 7.83 -2.24
CA ASP A 36 10.28 8.72 -1.60
C ASP A 36 10.36 10.04 -2.39
N PRO A 37 9.79 11.14 -1.87
CA PRO A 37 9.77 12.40 -2.59
C PRO A 37 11.15 13.06 -2.70
N THR A 38 12.14 12.62 -1.92
CA THR A 38 13.50 13.19 -1.97
C THR A 38 14.23 12.87 -3.27
N VAL A 39 13.72 11.90 -4.06
CA VAL A 39 14.28 11.59 -5.38
C VAL A 39 13.93 12.64 -6.43
N LEU A 40 12.95 13.52 -6.14
CA LEU A 40 12.51 14.56 -7.06
C LEU A 40 13.42 15.80 -6.89
N GLU A 41 14.24 16.05 -7.91
CA GLU A 41 15.12 17.23 -7.97
C GLU A 41 14.57 18.17 -9.05
N GLY A 42 13.61 19.01 -8.65
CA GLY A 42 12.94 19.92 -9.56
C GLY A 42 11.71 19.31 -10.24
N PRO A 43 11.14 20.01 -11.23
CA PRO A 43 9.91 19.55 -11.88
C PRO A 43 10.16 18.31 -12.74
N LEU A 44 9.10 17.52 -12.93
CA LEU A 44 9.12 16.41 -13.87
C LEU A 44 9.25 16.94 -15.31
N SER A 45 9.96 16.21 -16.16
CA SER A 45 9.95 16.47 -17.59
C SER A 45 8.54 16.23 -18.14
N HIS A 46 8.27 16.78 -19.33
CA HIS A 46 6.99 16.58 -20.00
C HIS A 46 6.69 15.08 -20.21
N GLU A 47 7.70 14.31 -20.65
CA GLU A 47 7.58 12.86 -20.84
C GLU A 47 7.32 12.12 -19.53
N GLU A 48 8.03 12.48 -18.47
CA GLU A 48 7.82 11.89 -17.14
C GLU A 48 6.41 12.18 -16.63
N ALA A 49 5.94 13.43 -16.76
CA ALA A 49 4.61 13.82 -16.32
C ALA A 49 3.53 13.04 -17.08
N GLN A 50 3.67 12.87 -18.40
CA GLN A 50 2.75 12.09 -19.20
C GLN A 50 2.73 10.61 -18.78
N ALA A 51 3.90 10.01 -18.54
CA ALA A 51 4.00 8.62 -18.12
C ALA A 51 3.34 8.39 -16.75
N VAL A 52 3.58 9.28 -15.80
CA VAL A 52 2.98 9.21 -14.45
C VAL A 52 1.46 9.35 -14.52
N VAL A 53 0.93 10.23 -15.34
CA VAL A 53 -0.52 10.40 -15.51
C VAL A 53 -1.15 9.18 -16.17
N ALA A 54 -0.46 8.55 -17.13
CA ALA A 54 -0.97 7.38 -17.85
C ALA A 54 -1.03 6.14 -16.95
N GLU A 55 -0.05 5.97 -16.04
CA GLU A 55 0.01 4.82 -15.12
C GLU A 55 0.33 5.32 -13.69
N PRO A 56 -0.65 5.93 -13.00
CA PRO A 56 -0.42 6.44 -11.65
C PRO A 56 -0.15 5.30 -10.67
N ALA A 57 0.91 5.43 -9.89
CA ALA A 57 1.26 4.46 -8.85
C ALA A 57 0.51 4.79 -7.55
N TYR A 58 -0.81 4.62 -7.56
CA TYR A 58 -1.67 4.91 -6.39
C TYR A 58 -1.25 4.15 -5.14
N TRP A 59 -0.73 2.93 -5.31
CA TRP A 59 -0.25 2.08 -4.23
C TRP A 59 0.95 2.67 -3.48
N SER A 60 1.67 3.60 -4.09
CA SER A 60 2.87 4.20 -3.50
C SER A 60 2.58 5.42 -2.61
N PHE A 61 1.31 5.71 -2.37
CA PHE A 61 0.86 6.79 -1.49
C PHE A 61 -0.09 6.27 -0.43
N CYS A 62 -0.11 6.95 0.72
CA CYS A 62 -1.09 6.65 1.77
C CYS A 62 -2.23 7.66 1.66
N TRP A 63 -3.38 7.20 1.19
CA TRP A 63 -4.56 8.03 1.03
C TRP A 63 -5.28 8.24 2.36
N ALA A 64 -5.85 9.44 2.55
CA ALA A 64 -6.43 9.83 3.82
C ALA A 64 -7.52 8.88 4.33
N SER A 65 -8.38 8.38 3.44
CA SER A 65 -9.46 7.45 3.82
C SER A 65 -8.91 6.14 4.37
N GLY A 66 -7.91 5.58 3.71
CA GLY A 66 -7.25 4.34 4.17
C GLY A 66 -6.53 4.53 5.49
N GLN A 67 -5.84 5.65 5.66
CA GLN A 67 -5.14 6.01 6.89
C GLN A 67 -6.10 6.10 8.07
N VAL A 68 -7.20 6.82 7.90
CA VAL A 68 -8.23 7.00 8.95
C VAL A 68 -8.88 5.68 9.29
N LEU A 69 -9.28 4.90 8.28
CA LEU A 69 -9.91 3.61 8.49
C LEU A 69 -8.96 2.61 9.18
N ALA A 70 -7.71 2.56 8.76
CA ALA A 70 -6.71 1.68 9.38
C ALA A 70 -6.50 2.02 10.86
N SER A 71 -6.35 3.29 11.18
CA SER A 71 -6.22 3.74 12.56
C SER A 71 -7.47 3.38 13.39
N TRP A 72 -8.64 3.58 12.82
CA TRP A 72 -9.91 3.25 13.49
C TRP A 72 -10.02 1.73 13.75
N ILE A 73 -9.64 0.88 12.79
CA ILE A 73 -9.65 -0.57 12.96
C ILE A 73 -8.74 -0.99 14.12
N LEU A 74 -7.54 -0.41 14.19
CA LEU A 74 -6.60 -0.72 15.27
C LEU A 74 -7.13 -0.28 16.64
N ASP A 75 -7.89 0.80 16.69
CA ASP A 75 -8.53 1.29 17.93
C ASP A 75 -9.80 0.51 18.27
N ASN A 76 -10.42 -0.14 17.29
CA ASN A 76 -11.68 -0.87 17.43
C ASN A 76 -11.58 -2.29 16.87
N PRO A 77 -10.66 -3.12 17.37
CA PRO A 77 -10.36 -4.43 16.79
C PRO A 77 -11.58 -5.38 16.78
N GLY A 78 -12.52 -5.19 17.67
CA GLY A 78 -13.73 -6.03 17.74
C GLY A 78 -14.55 -6.06 16.45
N TRP A 79 -14.40 -5.08 15.57
CA TRP A 79 -15.09 -5.07 14.29
C TRP A 79 -14.53 -6.06 13.29
N VAL A 80 -13.27 -6.44 13.42
CA VAL A 80 -12.59 -7.34 12.46
C VAL A 80 -12.06 -8.62 13.09
N GLU A 81 -11.89 -8.67 14.40
CA GLU A 81 -11.32 -9.80 15.11
C GLU A 81 -12.10 -11.10 14.81
N GLY A 82 -11.38 -12.13 14.37
CA GLY A 82 -11.95 -13.43 14.03
C GLY A 82 -12.74 -13.44 12.72
N LYS A 83 -12.80 -12.33 11.98
CA LYS A 83 -13.61 -12.22 10.76
C LYS A 83 -12.72 -12.27 9.52
N ARG A 84 -13.35 -12.58 8.39
CA ARG A 84 -12.74 -12.39 7.07
C ARG A 84 -13.01 -10.96 6.64
N VAL A 85 -11.96 -10.27 6.23
CA VAL A 85 -12.01 -8.84 5.83
C VAL A 85 -11.50 -8.72 4.40
N LEU A 86 -12.30 -8.09 3.55
CA LEU A 86 -11.92 -7.77 2.18
C LEU A 86 -11.59 -6.28 2.07
N ASP A 87 -10.35 -5.99 1.73
CA ASP A 87 -9.88 -4.65 1.39
C ASP A 87 -9.96 -4.51 -0.13
N PHE A 88 -11.06 -3.98 -0.62
CA PHE A 88 -11.35 -3.86 -2.05
C PHE A 88 -10.77 -2.55 -2.60
N GLY A 89 -9.91 -2.66 -3.61
CA GLY A 89 -9.11 -1.53 -4.07
C GLY A 89 -8.01 -1.20 -3.06
N SER A 90 -7.23 -2.20 -2.68
CA SER A 90 -6.34 -2.15 -1.51
C SER A 90 -5.18 -1.15 -1.61
N GLY A 91 -4.75 -0.79 -2.83
CA GLY A 91 -3.62 0.12 -3.03
C GLY A 91 -2.38 -0.34 -2.26
N SER A 92 -1.92 0.45 -1.29
CA SER A 92 -0.78 0.09 -0.44
C SER A 92 -1.02 -1.11 0.47
N GLY A 93 -2.31 -1.49 0.67
CA GLY A 93 -2.70 -2.55 1.58
C GLY A 93 -2.81 -2.14 3.04
N ILE A 94 -2.79 -0.84 3.34
CA ILE A 94 -2.79 -0.36 4.74
C ILE A 94 -3.99 -0.89 5.53
N VAL A 95 -5.18 -0.96 4.91
CA VAL A 95 -6.40 -1.43 5.59
C VAL A 95 -6.34 -2.93 5.85
N ALA A 96 -5.89 -3.72 4.86
CA ALA A 96 -5.69 -5.17 5.05
C ALA A 96 -4.65 -5.46 6.15
N VAL A 97 -3.56 -4.70 6.17
CA VAL A 97 -2.53 -4.81 7.22
C VAL A 97 -3.12 -4.49 8.59
N ALA A 98 -3.90 -3.40 8.69
CA ALA A 98 -4.56 -3.04 9.94
C ALA A 98 -5.51 -4.14 10.41
N ALA A 99 -6.31 -4.71 9.52
CA ALA A 99 -7.23 -5.80 9.85
C ALA A 99 -6.48 -7.03 10.37
N ALA A 100 -5.37 -7.39 9.71
CA ALA A 100 -4.54 -8.51 10.16
C ALA A 100 -3.93 -8.25 11.53
N LYS A 101 -3.42 -7.04 11.78
CA LYS A 101 -2.88 -6.65 13.08
C LYS A 101 -3.95 -6.66 14.17
N ALA A 102 -5.18 -6.34 13.82
CA ALA A 102 -6.31 -6.31 14.76
C ALA A 102 -6.94 -7.69 15.01
N GLY A 103 -6.38 -8.75 14.44
CA GLY A 103 -6.81 -10.11 14.73
C GLY A 103 -7.83 -10.69 13.75
N ALA A 104 -8.00 -10.13 12.55
CA ALA A 104 -8.84 -10.74 11.53
C ALA A 104 -8.40 -12.20 11.27
N ARG A 105 -9.38 -13.08 11.09
CA ARG A 105 -9.10 -14.48 10.74
C ARG A 105 -8.44 -14.59 9.37
N GLU A 106 -8.85 -13.75 8.43
CA GLU A 106 -8.25 -13.58 7.12
C GLU A 106 -8.43 -12.15 6.66
N ALA A 107 -7.35 -11.49 6.27
CA ALA A 107 -7.39 -10.19 5.62
C ALA A 107 -6.98 -10.38 4.16
N ILE A 108 -7.82 -9.91 3.24
CA ILE A 108 -7.66 -10.10 1.80
C ILE A 108 -7.47 -8.73 1.15
N ALA A 109 -6.32 -8.49 0.57
CA ALA A 109 -6.09 -7.31 -0.27
C ALA A 109 -6.48 -7.65 -1.71
N CYS A 110 -7.45 -6.91 -2.25
CA CYS A 110 -7.93 -7.10 -3.60
C CYS A 110 -7.67 -5.82 -4.42
N ASP A 111 -6.95 -5.97 -5.53
CA ASP A 111 -6.66 -4.86 -6.43
C ASP A 111 -6.41 -5.38 -7.85
N ILE A 112 -6.90 -4.66 -8.84
CA ILE A 112 -6.68 -5.02 -10.25
C ILE A 112 -5.26 -4.72 -10.71
N ASP A 113 -4.54 -3.85 -10.01
CA ASP A 113 -3.16 -3.50 -10.32
C ASP A 113 -2.20 -4.50 -9.66
N PRO A 114 -1.43 -5.27 -10.46
CA PRO A 114 -0.45 -6.21 -9.91
C PRO A 114 0.60 -5.53 -9.04
N ALA A 115 0.98 -4.30 -9.34
CA ALA A 115 1.93 -3.54 -8.52
C ALA A 115 1.35 -3.23 -7.14
N ALA A 116 0.05 -2.94 -7.05
CA ALA A 116 -0.63 -2.75 -5.77
C ALA A 116 -0.63 -4.05 -4.94
N LEU A 117 -0.84 -5.21 -5.56
CA LEU A 117 -0.77 -6.49 -4.85
C LEU A 117 0.64 -6.78 -4.33
N ASP A 118 1.66 -6.46 -5.11
CA ASP A 118 3.05 -6.56 -4.67
C ASP A 118 3.33 -5.62 -3.49
N ALA A 119 2.79 -4.39 -3.55
CA ALA A 119 2.91 -3.44 -2.45
C ALA A 119 2.23 -3.94 -1.18
N ALA A 120 1.00 -4.43 -1.29
CA ALA A 120 0.27 -4.98 -0.14
C ALA A 120 1.02 -6.15 0.49
N SER A 121 1.56 -7.05 -0.32
CA SER A 121 2.37 -8.19 0.15
C SER A 121 3.64 -7.72 0.88
N ALA A 122 4.37 -6.78 0.29
CA ALA A 122 5.58 -6.22 0.90
C ALA A 122 5.27 -5.50 2.20
N ASN A 123 4.20 -4.73 2.24
CA ASN A 123 3.78 -4.00 3.44
C ASN A 123 3.29 -4.93 4.54
N ALA A 124 2.62 -6.02 4.21
CA ALA A 124 2.25 -7.05 5.19
C ALA A 124 3.49 -7.66 5.83
N ALA A 125 4.47 -8.06 5.03
CA ALA A 125 5.73 -8.61 5.52
C ALA A 125 6.49 -7.60 6.40
N LEU A 126 6.52 -6.33 5.99
CA LEU A 126 7.17 -5.25 6.76
C LEU A 126 6.56 -5.09 8.16
N ASN A 127 5.28 -5.36 8.30
CA ASN A 127 4.56 -5.26 9.58
C ASN A 127 4.43 -6.60 10.31
N GLY A 128 5.03 -7.67 9.80
CA GLY A 128 5.02 -8.98 10.46
C GLY A 128 3.66 -9.67 10.45
N VAL A 129 2.81 -9.37 9.48
CA VAL A 129 1.49 -10.01 9.34
C VAL A 129 1.37 -10.73 8.01
N SER A 130 0.42 -11.68 7.95
CA SER A 130 0.08 -12.40 6.72
C SER A 130 -1.27 -11.93 6.20
N ILE A 131 -1.35 -11.73 4.89
CA ILE A 131 -2.59 -11.39 4.19
C ILE A 131 -2.74 -12.28 2.97
N SER A 132 -3.96 -12.39 2.48
CA SER A 132 -4.26 -13.02 1.19
C SER A 132 -4.35 -11.96 0.11
N LEU A 133 -4.02 -12.34 -1.12
CA LEU A 133 -4.08 -11.44 -2.27
C LEU A 133 -5.15 -11.92 -3.25
N CYS A 134 -5.87 -10.98 -3.83
CA CYS A 134 -6.89 -11.26 -4.82
C CYS A 134 -6.85 -10.19 -5.92
N ARG A 135 -6.77 -10.60 -7.17
CA ARG A 135 -6.76 -9.66 -8.29
C ARG A 135 -8.18 -9.31 -8.76
N ASP A 136 -9.06 -10.30 -8.71
CA ASP A 136 -10.41 -10.17 -9.23
C ASP A 136 -11.38 -10.84 -8.27
N TRP A 137 -12.28 -10.04 -7.70
CA TRP A 137 -13.31 -10.52 -6.79
C TRP A 137 -14.61 -10.70 -7.57
N ALA A 138 -14.75 -11.84 -8.19
CA ALA A 138 -15.94 -12.19 -8.93
C ALA A 138 -16.61 -13.46 -8.38
#